data_69b88119ba5c1da53221a2c79251d4fa
#
_entry.id   69b88119ba5c1da53221a2c79251d4fa
#
_cell.length_a   1.000
_cell.length_b   1.000
_cell.length_c   1.000
_cell.angle_alpha   90.00
_cell.angle_beta   90.00
_cell.angle_gamma   90.00
#
_symmetry.space_group_name_H-M   'P 1'
#
loop_
_entity.id
_entity.type
_entity.pdbx_description
1 polymer ?
#
loop_
_entity_poly.entity_id
_entity_poly.type
_entity_poly.pdbx_seq_one_letter_code
_entity_poly.pdbx_strand_id
1 'polypeptide(L)'
;MPILEHLQPQAVFAHFEQLCAIPHGSGNTKAISDYLVRFAAARGLRHIQDAHNNVIIFCPGTPGYETAAPVILQGHMDMVCETAPDCTKDLTREGLDLFIDGDTIGARYDPRRGRRHRRCDGACHSGRGRHPASAARGSAHGR
;
A
#
# COMPACT_ATOMS: atom_id res chain seq x y z
N MET A 1 -6.12 -10.76 14.82
CA MET A 1 -7.37 -10.60 14.06
C MET A 1 -7.20 -9.46 13.09
N PRO A 2 -7.72 -9.56 11.86
CA PRO A 2 -7.67 -8.46 10.90
C PRO A 2 -8.40 -7.24 11.46
N ILE A 3 -7.78 -6.08 11.39
CA ILE A 3 -8.34 -4.83 11.96
C ILE A 3 -9.19 -4.10 10.91
N LEU A 4 -8.85 -4.29 9.63
CA LEU A 4 -9.46 -3.57 8.52
C LEU A 4 -10.54 -4.36 7.76
N GLU A 5 -10.92 -5.55 8.24
CA GLU A 5 -11.82 -6.49 7.53
C GLU A 5 -13.22 -5.93 7.24
N HIS A 6 -13.67 -4.94 8.02
CA HIS A 6 -14.98 -4.32 7.87
C HIS A 6 -14.99 -3.09 6.95
N LEU A 7 -13.81 -2.65 6.49
CA LEU A 7 -13.70 -1.49 5.61
C LEU A 7 -13.94 -1.88 4.13
N GLN A 8 -14.48 -0.94 3.38
CA GLN A 8 -14.76 -1.11 1.95
C GLN A 8 -13.87 -0.19 1.09
N PRO A 9 -13.32 -0.65 -0.04
CA PRO A 9 -13.43 -2.02 -0.62
C PRO A 9 -12.61 -3.05 0.17
N GLN A 10 -13.25 -4.12 0.61
CA GLN A 10 -12.64 -5.11 1.52
C GLN A 10 -11.33 -5.70 0.97
N ALA A 11 -11.27 -6.05 -0.31
CA ALA A 11 -10.07 -6.64 -0.92
C ALA A 11 -8.86 -5.68 -0.84
N VAL A 12 -9.07 -4.38 -1.01
CA VAL A 12 -8.01 -3.36 -0.93
C VAL A 12 -7.45 -3.30 0.49
N PHE A 13 -8.34 -3.19 1.49
CA PHE A 13 -7.92 -3.09 2.88
C PHE A 13 -7.28 -4.38 3.40
N ALA A 14 -7.76 -5.55 2.97
CA ALA A 14 -7.16 -6.82 3.31
C ALA A 14 -5.72 -6.93 2.77
N HIS A 15 -5.46 -6.52 1.53
CA HIS A 15 -4.10 -6.49 0.98
C HIS A 15 -3.22 -5.44 1.63
N PHE A 16 -3.77 -4.25 1.91
CA PHE A 16 -3.04 -3.21 2.63
C PHE A 16 -2.57 -3.68 4.01
N GLU A 17 -3.45 -4.33 4.77
CA GLU A 17 -3.11 -4.88 6.09
C GLU A 17 -2.01 -5.96 5.99
N GLN A 18 -2.08 -6.83 4.98
CA GLN A 18 -1.04 -7.84 4.73
C GLN A 18 0.32 -7.21 4.39
N LEU A 19 0.34 -6.15 3.58
CA LEU A 19 1.57 -5.42 3.25
C LEU A 19 2.15 -4.76 4.51
N CYS A 20 1.32 -4.11 5.31
CA CYS A 20 1.73 -3.46 6.55
C CYS A 20 2.31 -4.42 7.60
N ALA A 21 1.90 -5.70 7.57
CA ALA A 21 2.42 -6.73 8.46
C ALA A 21 3.85 -7.19 8.10
N ILE A 22 4.35 -6.86 6.91
CA ILE A 22 5.68 -7.25 6.45
C ILE A 22 6.64 -6.07 6.66
N PRO A 23 7.78 -6.24 7.37
CA PRO A 23 8.79 -5.19 7.43
C PRO A 23 9.43 -4.99 6.05
N HIS A 24 9.36 -3.77 5.53
CA HIS A 24 9.84 -3.44 4.18
C HIS A 24 10.44 -2.03 4.10
N GLY A 25 11.31 -1.70 5.04
CA GLY A 25 12.09 -0.47 4.99
C GLY A 25 13.04 -0.40 3.82
N SER A 26 13.51 0.81 3.49
CA SER A 26 14.52 1.02 2.45
C SER A 26 15.76 0.15 2.70
N GLY A 27 16.18 -0.60 1.67
CA GLY A 27 17.22 -1.61 1.77
C GLY A 27 16.79 -2.97 2.35
N ASN A 28 15.57 -3.12 2.85
CA ASN A 28 15.01 -4.36 3.40
C ASN A 28 13.78 -4.84 2.62
N THR A 29 13.90 -4.97 1.31
CA THR A 29 12.76 -5.25 0.42
C THR A 29 12.56 -6.73 0.08
N LYS A 30 13.43 -7.63 0.55
CA LYS A 30 13.36 -9.04 0.15
C LYS A 30 12.04 -9.71 0.56
N ALA A 31 11.59 -9.50 1.79
CA ALA A 31 10.39 -10.14 2.32
C ALA A 31 9.12 -9.69 1.58
N ILE A 32 9.00 -8.38 1.30
CA ILE A 32 7.86 -7.84 0.55
C ILE A 32 7.90 -8.28 -0.92
N SER A 33 9.07 -8.32 -1.53
CA SER A 33 9.27 -8.83 -2.89
C SER A 33 8.83 -10.30 -3.01
N ASP A 34 9.26 -11.15 -2.08
CA ASP A 34 8.86 -12.57 -2.03
C ASP A 34 7.35 -12.73 -1.76
N TYR A 35 6.76 -11.84 -0.97
CA TYR A 35 5.31 -11.82 -0.79
C TYR A 35 4.59 -11.56 -2.12
N LEU A 36 5.04 -10.58 -2.91
CA LEU A 36 4.44 -10.26 -4.22
C LEU A 36 4.60 -11.41 -5.22
N VAL A 37 5.74 -12.10 -5.21
CA VAL A 37 5.95 -13.31 -6.02
C VAL A 37 4.95 -14.40 -5.63
N ARG A 38 4.80 -14.68 -4.33
CA ARG A 38 3.80 -15.67 -3.86
C ARG A 38 2.38 -15.26 -4.20
N PHE A 39 2.07 -13.97 -4.09
CA PHE A 39 0.77 -13.41 -4.47
C PHE A 39 0.44 -13.67 -5.95
N ALA A 40 1.41 -13.41 -6.84
CA ALA A 40 1.25 -13.65 -8.27
C ALA A 40 1.13 -15.14 -8.58
N ALA A 41 2.00 -15.96 -8.01
CA ALA A 41 2.01 -17.42 -8.20
C ALA A 41 0.68 -18.06 -7.75
N ALA A 42 0.14 -17.67 -6.60
CA ALA A 42 -1.14 -18.17 -6.08
C ALA A 42 -2.34 -17.84 -7.00
N ARG A 43 -2.19 -16.85 -7.88
CA ARG A 43 -3.20 -16.43 -8.87
C ARG A 43 -2.91 -16.92 -10.27
N GLY A 44 -1.87 -17.75 -10.46
CA GLY A 44 -1.43 -18.23 -11.77
C GLY A 44 -0.91 -17.12 -12.69
N LEU A 45 -0.52 -15.97 -12.13
CA LEU A 45 -0.02 -14.86 -12.91
C LEU A 45 1.47 -15.02 -13.21
N ARG A 46 1.86 -14.77 -14.47
CA ARG A 46 3.26 -14.71 -14.86
C ARG A 46 3.93 -13.56 -14.11
N HIS A 47 5.11 -13.82 -13.57
CA HIS A 47 5.87 -12.80 -12.83
C HIS A 47 7.37 -12.98 -13.05
N ILE A 48 8.13 -11.92 -12.76
CA ILE A 48 9.59 -11.87 -12.80
C ILE A 48 10.04 -11.18 -11.53
N GLN A 49 11.04 -11.75 -10.85
CA GLN A 49 11.76 -11.11 -9.75
C GLN A 49 13.23 -11.01 -10.14
N ASP A 50 13.82 -9.85 -10.00
CA ASP A 50 15.24 -9.65 -10.29
C ASP A 50 16.12 -9.74 -9.03
N ALA A 51 17.44 -9.64 -9.22
CA ALA A 51 18.42 -9.69 -8.14
C ALA A 51 18.35 -8.49 -7.17
N HIS A 52 17.66 -7.41 -7.55
CA HIS A 52 17.45 -6.22 -6.74
C HIS A 52 16.08 -6.22 -6.04
N ASN A 53 15.38 -7.36 -6.07
CA ASN A 53 14.05 -7.55 -5.52
C ASN A 53 12.93 -6.79 -6.27
N ASN A 54 13.17 -6.24 -7.46
CA ASN A 54 12.08 -5.70 -8.26
C ASN A 54 11.19 -6.86 -8.74
N VAL A 55 9.87 -6.62 -8.77
CA VAL A 55 8.88 -7.60 -9.21
C VAL A 55 8.02 -7.03 -10.32
N ILE A 56 7.89 -7.79 -11.40
CA ILE A 56 6.96 -7.50 -12.48
C ILE A 56 5.90 -8.60 -12.49
N ILE A 57 4.63 -8.22 -12.45
CA ILE A 57 3.49 -9.12 -12.52
C ILE A 57 2.71 -8.82 -13.79
N PHE A 58 2.44 -9.84 -14.59
CA PHE A 58 1.69 -9.70 -15.83
C PHE A 58 0.26 -10.14 -15.62
N CYS A 59 -0.67 -9.20 -15.76
CA CYS A 59 -2.10 -9.47 -15.78
C CYS A 59 -2.58 -9.54 -17.24
N PRO A 60 -3.26 -10.60 -17.64
CA PRO A 60 -3.90 -10.66 -18.97
C PRO A 60 -5.02 -9.61 -19.07
N GLY A 61 -5.33 -9.18 -20.28
CA GLY A 61 -6.51 -8.36 -20.53
C GLY A 61 -7.80 -9.09 -20.12
N THR A 62 -8.78 -8.35 -19.64
CA THR A 62 -10.12 -8.87 -19.40
C THR A 62 -10.84 -9.17 -20.71
N PRO A 63 -11.92 -10.00 -20.71
CA PRO A 63 -12.68 -10.32 -21.91
C PRO A 63 -13.05 -9.08 -22.74
N GLY A 64 -12.65 -9.08 -24.02
CA GLY A 64 -12.80 -7.96 -24.93
C GLY A 64 -11.63 -6.98 -24.98
N TYR A 65 -10.62 -7.14 -24.14
CA TYR A 65 -9.41 -6.30 -24.07
C TYR A 65 -8.11 -7.11 -24.23
N GLU A 66 -8.18 -8.32 -24.75
CA GLU A 66 -7.04 -9.24 -24.86
C GLU A 66 -5.94 -8.70 -25.79
N THR A 67 -6.33 -7.89 -26.80
CA THR A 67 -5.43 -7.26 -27.77
C THR A 67 -5.15 -5.79 -27.49
N ALA A 68 -5.67 -5.25 -26.38
CA ALA A 68 -5.42 -3.86 -26.00
C ALA A 68 -3.93 -3.62 -25.70
N ALA A 69 -3.48 -2.40 -25.95
CA ALA A 69 -2.13 -2.00 -25.59
C ALA A 69 -1.92 -2.15 -24.06
N PRO A 70 -0.78 -2.69 -23.61
CA PRO A 70 -0.53 -2.89 -22.19
C PRO A 70 -0.43 -1.57 -21.45
N VAL A 71 -0.96 -1.54 -20.22
CA VAL A 71 -0.81 -0.44 -19.29
C VAL A 71 0.14 -0.87 -18.17
N ILE A 72 1.11 -0.03 -17.83
CA ILE A 72 2.05 -0.27 -16.74
C ILE A 72 1.59 0.52 -15.52
N LEU A 73 1.34 -0.18 -14.41
CA LEU A 73 1.15 0.42 -13.10
C LEU A 73 2.45 0.22 -12.31
N GLN A 74 3.09 1.30 -11.89
CA GLN A 74 4.37 1.26 -11.20
C GLN A 74 4.24 1.89 -9.82
N GLY A 75 4.89 1.29 -8.83
CA GLY A 75 5.04 1.80 -7.47
C GLY A 75 6.32 1.26 -6.84
N HIS A 76 6.86 1.96 -5.83
CA HIS A 76 7.95 1.41 -5.03
C HIS A 76 7.40 0.54 -3.90
N MET A 77 8.21 -0.43 -3.47
CA MET A 77 7.84 -1.40 -2.43
C MET A 77 8.30 -1.01 -1.04
N ASP A 78 9.34 -0.20 -0.95
CA ASP A 78 9.93 0.19 0.31
C ASP A 78 9.18 1.37 0.95
N MET A 79 9.37 1.50 2.24
CA MET A 79 8.87 2.63 3.02
C MET A 79 9.99 3.21 3.88
N VAL A 80 9.89 4.49 4.20
CA VAL A 80 10.79 5.14 5.15
C VAL A 80 10.50 4.61 6.56
N CYS A 81 11.52 4.10 7.24
CA CYS A 81 11.43 3.57 8.60
C CYS A 81 11.92 4.61 9.61
N GLU A 82 11.22 5.73 9.73
CA GLU A 82 11.45 6.70 10.80
C GLU A 82 10.50 6.43 11.97
N THR A 83 11.05 6.47 13.17
CA THR A 83 10.30 6.27 14.40
C THR A 83 10.43 7.47 15.32
N ALA A 84 9.41 7.73 16.12
CA ALA A 84 9.51 8.72 17.19
C ALA A 84 10.61 8.30 18.19
N PRO A 85 11.28 9.27 18.87
CA PRO A 85 12.40 8.98 19.79
C PRO A 85 12.06 8.03 20.93
N ASP A 86 10.79 7.90 21.28
CA ASP A 86 10.25 7.04 22.32
C ASP A 86 9.67 5.71 21.77
N CYS A 87 9.85 5.44 20.48
CA CYS A 87 9.43 4.19 19.84
C CYS A 87 10.37 3.05 20.24
N THR A 88 9.80 1.96 20.74
CA THR A 88 10.54 0.75 21.12
C THR A 88 10.48 -0.33 20.05
N LYS A 89 9.72 -0.12 18.98
CA LYS A 89 9.51 -1.10 17.91
C LYS A 89 10.63 -1.04 16.89
N ASP A 90 11.17 -2.21 16.53
CA ASP A 90 12.16 -2.35 15.47
C ASP A 90 11.46 -2.55 14.11
N LEU A 91 11.22 -1.46 13.38
CA LEU A 91 10.58 -1.49 12.07
C LEU A 91 11.42 -2.19 10.99
N THR A 92 12.67 -2.55 11.27
CA THR A 92 13.47 -3.36 10.35
C THR A 92 13.10 -4.84 10.42
N ARG A 93 12.46 -5.27 11.49
CA ARG A 93 12.11 -6.68 11.78
C ARG A 93 10.62 -6.90 12.00
N GLU A 94 9.91 -5.87 12.38
CA GLU A 94 8.49 -5.96 12.77
C GLU A 94 7.63 -5.15 11.82
N GLY A 95 6.48 -5.70 11.44
CA GLY A 95 5.47 -4.99 10.67
C GLY A 95 4.75 -3.91 11.50
N LEU A 96 3.87 -3.17 10.89
CA LEU A 96 3.11 -2.10 11.53
C LEU A 96 1.92 -2.66 12.32
N ASP A 97 1.69 -2.12 13.52
CA ASP A 97 0.46 -2.38 14.30
C ASP A 97 -0.58 -1.33 13.94
N LEU A 98 -1.48 -1.69 13.03
CA LEU A 98 -2.52 -0.78 12.56
C LEU A 98 -3.59 -0.52 13.63
N PHE A 99 -4.22 0.65 13.54
CA PHE A 99 -5.43 0.99 14.28
C PHE A 99 -6.32 1.92 13.44
N ILE A 100 -7.59 1.99 13.82
CA ILE A 100 -8.56 2.90 13.22
C ILE A 100 -8.90 3.99 14.24
N ASP A 101 -8.91 5.24 13.79
CA ASP A 101 -9.33 6.40 14.57
C ASP A 101 -10.26 7.26 13.69
N GLY A 102 -11.56 7.11 13.88
CA GLY A 102 -12.57 7.71 13.03
C GLY A 102 -12.46 7.24 11.58
N ASP A 103 -12.14 8.14 10.67
CA ASP A 103 -11.95 7.89 9.24
C ASP A 103 -10.47 7.71 8.83
N THR A 104 -9.59 7.59 9.81
CA THR A 104 -8.14 7.50 9.59
C THR A 104 -7.62 6.12 10.02
N ILE A 105 -6.71 5.55 9.22
CA ILE A 105 -5.90 4.40 9.59
C ILE A 105 -4.53 4.90 10.01
N GLY A 106 -4.09 4.49 11.19
CA GLY A 106 -2.78 4.80 11.73
C GLY A 106 -1.99 3.55 12.11
N ALA A 107 -0.69 3.72 12.40
CA ALA A 107 0.15 2.68 12.97
C ALA A 107 0.57 3.05 14.39
N ARG A 108 0.57 2.07 15.31
CA ARG A 108 1.01 2.22 16.70
C ARG A 108 2.46 1.75 16.83
N TYR A 109 3.19 2.42 17.70
CA TYR A 109 4.56 2.04 18.02
C TYR A 109 4.70 1.29 19.36
N ASP A 110 3.70 1.36 20.25
CA ASP A 110 3.67 0.64 21.53
C ASP A 110 2.24 0.15 21.85
N PRO A 111 1.98 -1.16 21.74
CA PRO A 111 0.69 -1.74 22.09
C PRO A 111 0.34 -1.65 23.59
N ARG A 112 1.33 -1.38 24.47
CA ARG A 112 1.15 -1.34 25.93
C ARG A 112 0.73 0.02 26.47
N ARG A 113 0.94 1.10 25.70
CA ARG A 113 0.51 2.45 26.09
C ARG A 113 -0.86 2.76 25.55
N GLY A 114 -1.90 2.41 26.31
CA GLY A 114 -3.27 2.78 26.04
C GLY A 114 -3.42 4.29 25.81
N ARG A 115 -4.08 4.65 24.71
CA ARG A 115 -4.75 5.93 24.45
C ARG A 115 -3.97 7.24 24.50
N ARG A 116 -2.65 7.30 24.31
CA ARG A 116 -1.99 8.54 23.93
C ARG A 116 -1.51 8.37 22.50
N HIS A 117 -2.35 8.83 21.58
CA HIS A 117 -2.09 8.86 20.14
C HIS A 117 -0.93 9.81 19.85
N ARG A 118 0.29 9.30 19.82
CA ARG A 118 1.37 9.95 19.07
C ARG A 118 1.49 9.19 17.77
N ARG A 119 1.25 9.88 16.68
CA ARG A 119 1.39 9.38 15.33
C ARG A 119 2.84 8.97 15.15
N CYS A 120 3.10 7.71 14.78
CA CYS A 120 4.28 7.43 14.00
C CYS A 120 4.00 8.03 12.63
N ASP A 121 4.52 9.23 12.39
CA ASP A 121 4.50 9.85 11.06
C ASP A 121 5.49 9.16 10.13
N GLY A 122 5.56 7.84 10.19
CA GLY A 122 6.01 6.99 9.11
C GLY A 122 4.93 7.08 8.05
N ALA A 123 4.92 8.20 7.35
CA ALA A 123 3.98 8.45 6.30
C ALA A 123 4.20 7.41 5.22
N CYS A 124 3.29 6.43 5.10
CA CYS A 124 2.93 5.93 3.79
C CYS A 124 2.44 7.15 3.02
N HIS A 125 3.35 7.91 2.43
CA HIS A 125 3.04 8.89 1.42
C HIS A 125 2.66 8.15 0.15
N SER A 126 1.50 7.49 0.16
CA SER A 126 0.76 7.31 -1.06
C SER A 126 0.42 8.73 -1.50
N GLY A 127 1.11 9.18 -2.56
CA GLY A 127 1.06 10.54 -3.03
C GLY A 127 -0.38 11.07 -3.04
N ARG A 128 -0.65 12.10 -2.27
CA ARG A 128 -1.82 12.94 -2.48
C ARG A 128 -1.63 13.67 -3.80
N GLY A 129 -1.96 13.01 -4.89
CA GLY A 129 -2.31 13.67 -6.11
C GLY A 129 -3.57 14.48 -5.85
N ARG A 130 -3.45 15.73 -5.44
CA ARG A 130 -4.53 16.70 -5.61
C ARG A 130 -4.67 16.91 -7.10
N HIS A 131 -5.59 16.21 -7.74
CA HIS A 131 -6.13 16.65 -9.00
C HIS A 131 -7.06 17.83 -8.71
N PRO A 132 -6.75 19.04 -9.20
CA PRO A 132 -7.74 20.10 -9.23
C PRO A 132 -8.82 19.64 -10.19
N ALA A 133 -10.05 19.44 -9.69
CA ALA A 133 -11.21 19.29 -10.52
C ALA A 133 -11.34 20.58 -11.35
N SER A 134 -10.97 20.52 -12.61
CA SER A 134 -11.25 21.52 -13.61
C SER A 134 -12.76 21.56 -13.81
N ALA A 135 -13.41 22.54 -13.20
CA ALA A 135 -14.79 22.87 -13.47
C ALA A 135 -14.87 23.46 -14.89
N ALA A 136 -15.17 22.62 -15.87
CA ALA A 136 -15.62 23.08 -17.17
C ALA A 136 -17.01 23.68 -17.02
N ARG A 137 -17.09 25.00 -16.85
CA ARG A 137 -18.34 25.74 -17.08
C ARG A 137 -18.56 25.84 -18.58
N GLY A 138 -19.41 25.01 -19.11
CA GLY A 138 -20.01 25.22 -20.43
C GLY A 138 -20.98 26.39 -20.35
N SER A 139 -20.62 27.54 -20.89
CA SER A 139 -21.56 28.59 -21.18
C SER A 139 -22.19 28.31 -22.55
N ALA A 140 -23.46 27.87 -22.54
CA ALA A 140 -24.31 27.92 -23.72
C ALA A 140 -24.67 29.37 -23.94
N HIS A 141 -24.24 29.94 -25.10
CA HIS A 141 -24.85 31.12 -25.69
C HIS A 141 -25.56 30.68 -26.95
N GLY A 142 -26.89 30.80 -26.91
CA GLY A 142 -27.73 30.67 -28.07
C GLY A 142 -27.65 31.90 -29.01
N ARG A 143 -27.77 31.63 -30.26
CA ARG A 143 -28.57 32.35 -31.25
C ARG A 143 -28.88 31.42 -32.41
#